data_6239c61dfa47bf0c6d69302907b9009f
#
_entry.id   6239c61dfa47bf0c6d69302907b9009f
#
_cell.length_a   1.000
_cell.length_b   1.000
_cell.length_c   1.000
_cell.angle_alpha   90.00
_cell.angle_beta   90.00
_cell.angle_gamma   90.00
#
_symmetry.space_group_name_H-M   'P 1'
#
loop_
_entity.id
_entity.type
_entity.pdbx_description
1 polymer ?
#
loop_
_entity_poly.entity_id
_entity_poly.type
_entity_poly.pdbx_seq_one_letter_code
_entity_poly.pdbx_strand_id
1 'polypeptide(L)'
;MKKVGMHRMKFLSPALVTGANGFVGGHLVEALARQNVKVKLLVRSTSKIPFKPTTNMEICYGDVTDLESLRKAMKGVKVVYHLAGILRGSNFSSYRSVNAEGTRKVCQAAAENKVKRLVYVSSLSAAGPSTEKGPIDETTVPKPVSFYGQTKLMGEEIALSYKKHYPVTVLRPGAVYGPRETDIFEYFKMVAGGLVVIGGADTQKISFVYVDDLVDAILLAAHSKKAEGKTYFVSDGQSYHWGDITAYIGKALNKSYVTLKLPLGLVKMVASAGDFIANLTGKSILPPIVSSDKMKEAQVPGWACKNTKLRQELGFKPKVGIEAGIQKTVEAYRTAGWIR
;
A
#
# COMPACT_ATOMS: atom_id res chain seq x y z
N MET A 1 29.59 9.10 -9.23
CA MET A 1 28.81 9.01 -7.97
C MET A 1 28.79 7.57 -7.48
N LYS A 2 29.38 7.30 -6.29
CA LYS A 2 29.49 5.94 -5.73
C LYS A 2 28.09 5.39 -5.45
N LYS A 3 27.78 4.16 -5.94
CA LYS A 3 26.60 3.39 -5.57
C LYS A 3 26.60 3.22 -4.04
N VAL A 4 25.78 3.97 -3.32
CA VAL A 4 25.50 3.67 -1.91
C VAL A 4 24.56 2.47 -1.94
N GLY A 5 25.12 1.28 -1.94
CA GLY A 5 24.34 0.05 -1.84
C GLY A 5 23.70 -0.02 -0.46
N MET A 6 22.45 -0.50 -0.36
CA MET A 6 21.72 -0.69 0.91
C MET A 6 22.52 -1.48 1.97
N HIS A 7 23.52 -2.25 1.59
CA HIS A 7 24.45 -2.97 2.48
C HIS A 7 25.27 -2.08 3.44
N ARG A 8 25.27 -0.75 3.28
CA ARG A 8 25.98 0.19 4.17
C ARG A 8 25.06 1.07 5.03
N MET A 9 23.74 0.87 4.98
CA MET A 9 22.83 1.63 5.82
C MET A 9 22.79 1.06 7.23
N LYS A 10 23.05 1.89 8.24
CA LYS A 10 22.87 1.53 9.64
C LYS A 10 21.40 1.76 10.02
N PHE A 11 20.62 0.69 10.09
CA PHE A 11 19.22 0.75 10.44
C PHE A 11 19.02 0.92 11.96
N LEU A 12 17.98 1.69 12.32
CA LEU A 12 17.54 1.76 13.72
C LEU A 12 16.94 0.42 14.15
N SER A 13 17.37 -0.08 15.30
CA SER A 13 16.95 -1.37 15.84
C SER A 13 16.74 -1.27 17.35
N PRO A 14 15.73 -1.91 17.95
CA PRO A 14 14.65 -2.67 17.32
C PRO A 14 13.67 -1.82 16.50
N ALA A 15 13.08 -2.41 15.47
CA ALA A 15 12.01 -1.84 14.66
C ALA A 15 10.66 -2.46 15.04
N LEU A 16 9.56 -1.70 14.98
CA LEU A 16 8.20 -2.22 15.02
C LEU A 16 7.56 -2.05 13.64
N VAL A 17 6.93 -3.09 13.14
CA VAL A 17 6.12 -3.06 11.91
C VAL A 17 4.67 -3.34 12.27
N THR A 18 3.78 -2.37 12.08
CA THR A 18 2.33 -2.61 12.13
C THR A 18 1.84 -3.04 10.75
N GLY A 19 0.85 -3.92 10.68
CA GLY A 19 0.47 -4.53 9.41
C GLY A 19 1.52 -5.52 8.88
N ALA A 20 2.34 -6.09 9.76
CA ALA A 20 3.45 -6.98 9.43
C ALA A 20 3.02 -8.26 8.69
N ASN A 21 1.80 -8.73 8.89
CA ASN A 21 1.22 -9.88 8.20
C ASN A 21 0.52 -9.53 6.86
N GLY A 22 0.47 -8.22 6.52
CA GLY A 22 -0.06 -7.76 5.23
C GLY A 22 0.96 -7.94 4.09
N PHE A 23 0.52 -7.64 2.88
CA PHE A 23 1.32 -7.76 1.66
C PHE A 23 2.65 -6.98 1.76
N VAL A 24 2.59 -5.66 1.83
CA VAL A 24 3.82 -4.81 1.90
C VAL A 24 4.56 -5.01 3.22
N GLY A 25 3.82 -5.17 4.34
CA GLY A 25 4.40 -5.36 5.66
C GLY A 25 5.26 -6.63 5.75
N GLY A 26 4.80 -7.72 5.16
CA GLY A 26 5.55 -8.98 5.11
C GLY A 26 6.88 -8.84 4.35
N HIS A 27 6.86 -8.20 3.17
CA HIS A 27 8.10 -7.92 2.42
C HIS A 27 9.07 -7.01 3.19
N LEU A 28 8.54 -5.99 3.88
CA LEU A 28 9.36 -5.11 4.71
C LEU A 28 10.00 -5.85 5.88
N VAL A 29 9.24 -6.70 6.59
CA VAL A 29 9.76 -7.51 7.70
C VAL A 29 10.90 -8.42 7.23
N GLU A 30 10.71 -9.13 6.10
CA GLU A 30 11.75 -9.98 5.53
C GLU A 30 12.98 -9.18 5.10
N ALA A 31 12.79 -7.97 4.53
CA ALA A 31 13.90 -7.11 4.15
C ALA A 31 14.70 -6.60 5.35
N LEU A 32 14.03 -6.19 6.43
CA LEU A 32 14.66 -5.77 7.68
C LEU A 32 15.43 -6.93 8.35
N ALA A 33 14.83 -8.12 8.36
CA ALA A 33 15.46 -9.31 8.94
C ALA A 33 16.73 -9.73 8.18
N ARG A 34 16.73 -9.64 6.84
CA ARG A 34 17.93 -9.85 6.01
C ARG A 34 19.06 -8.85 6.33
N GLN A 35 18.75 -7.69 6.88
CA GLN A 35 19.72 -6.68 7.34
C GLN A 35 20.08 -6.83 8.84
N ASN A 36 19.76 -7.97 9.47
CA ASN A 36 19.96 -8.25 10.88
C ASN A 36 19.31 -7.24 11.84
N VAL A 37 18.25 -6.56 11.43
CA VAL A 37 17.45 -5.70 12.30
C VAL A 37 16.57 -6.58 13.18
N LYS A 38 16.52 -6.30 14.48
CA LYS A 38 15.52 -6.89 15.38
C LYS A 38 14.16 -6.29 15.05
N VAL A 39 13.20 -7.11 14.64
CA VAL A 39 11.87 -6.65 14.18
C VAL A 39 10.78 -7.20 15.09
N LYS A 40 10.00 -6.32 15.67
CA LYS A 40 8.75 -6.65 16.34
C LYS A 40 7.60 -6.55 15.36
N LEU A 41 6.81 -7.61 15.24
CA LEU A 41 5.68 -7.74 14.34
C LEU A 41 4.40 -7.53 15.13
N LEU A 42 3.74 -6.37 14.97
CA LEU A 42 2.41 -6.19 15.56
C LEU A 42 1.38 -6.90 14.68
N VAL A 43 0.77 -7.94 15.22
CA VAL A 43 -0.24 -8.76 14.54
C VAL A 43 -1.40 -9.08 15.46
N ARG A 44 -2.60 -9.21 14.92
CA ARG A 44 -3.76 -9.69 15.69
C ARG A 44 -3.61 -11.18 15.97
N SER A 45 -4.11 -11.66 17.11
CA SER A 45 -4.00 -13.07 17.51
C SER A 45 -4.60 -14.06 16.51
N THR A 46 -5.61 -13.63 15.75
CA THR A 46 -6.27 -14.41 14.69
C THR A 46 -5.54 -14.39 13.34
N SER A 47 -4.47 -13.60 13.23
CA SER A 47 -3.79 -13.39 11.95
C SER A 47 -2.76 -14.48 11.66
N LYS A 48 -2.73 -14.97 10.42
CA LYS A 48 -1.64 -15.81 9.91
C LYS A 48 -0.48 -14.92 9.44
N ILE A 49 0.75 -15.38 9.63
CA ILE A 49 1.96 -14.73 9.12
C ILE A 49 2.34 -15.42 7.81
N PRO A 50 2.48 -14.68 6.69
CA PRO A 50 2.66 -15.28 5.36
C PRO A 50 4.11 -15.72 5.05
N PHE A 51 4.98 -15.72 6.05
CA PHE A 51 6.40 -16.10 5.92
C PHE A 51 6.86 -16.83 7.20
N LYS A 52 8.01 -17.52 7.11
CA LYS A 52 8.61 -18.21 8.26
C LYS A 52 9.38 -17.20 9.13
N PRO A 53 9.01 -17.02 10.42
CA PRO A 53 9.76 -16.15 11.33
C PRO A 53 11.21 -16.63 11.51
N THR A 54 12.11 -15.66 11.69
CA THR A 54 13.53 -15.88 11.97
C THR A 54 13.88 -15.46 13.39
N THR A 55 15.08 -15.76 13.88
CA THR A 55 15.52 -15.50 15.27
C THR A 55 15.54 -14.02 15.65
N ASN A 56 15.59 -13.12 14.68
CA ASN A 56 15.56 -11.67 14.88
C ASN A 56 14.15 -11.05 14.76
N MET A 57 13.11 -11.90 14.65
CA MET A 57 11.70 -11.50 14.62
C MET A 57 11.00 -11.87 15.92
N GLU A 58 10.28 -10.91 16.49
CA GLU A 58 9.45 -11.09 17.70
C GLU A 58 7.99 -10.81 17.34
N ILE A 59 7.11 -11.77 17.59
CA ILE A 59 5.67 -11.60 17.38
C ILE A 59 5.08 -10.90 18.60
N CYS A 60 4.45 -9.74 18.39
CA CYS A 60 3.73 -8.98 19.39
C CYS A 60 2.23 -9.01 19.03
N TYR A 61 1.42 -9.68 19.86
CA TYR A 61 -0.02 -9.68 19.67
C TYR A 61 -0.63 -8.36 20.14
N GLY A 62 -1.44 -7.75 19.27
CA GLY A 62 -2.10 -6.48 19.55
C GLY A 62 -2.84 -5.94 18.32
N ASP A 63 -3.52 -4.83 18.52
CA ASP A 63 -4.26 -4.12 17.46
C ASP A 63 -3.93 -2.64 17.49
N VAL A 64 -3.91 -1.98 16.32
CA VAL A 64 -3.67 -0.53 16.22
C VAL A 64 -4.78 0.28 16.89
N THR A 65 -5.94 -0.32 17.12
CA THR A 65 -7.05 0.28 17.85
C THR A 65 -6.98 0.07 19.37
N ASP A 66 -5.98 -0.67 19.86
CA ASP A 66 -5.73 -0.91 21.28
C ASP A 66 -4.41 -0.25 21.73
N LEU A 67 -4.52 0.87 22.45
CA LEU A 67 -3.37 1.65 22.90
C LEU A 67 -2.47 0.88 23.88
N GLU A 68 -3.03 0.03 24.73
CA GLU A 68 -2.25 -0.73 25.72
C GLU A 68 -1.39 -1.81 25.04
N SER A 69 -1.94 -2.48 24.02
CA SER A 69 -1.16 -3.44 23.23
C SER A 69 -0.02 -2.74 22.47
N LEU A 70 -0.26 -1.53 21.96
CA LEU A 70 0.75 -0.71 21.29
C LEU A 70 1.86 -0.27 22.27
N ARG A 71 1.52 0.18 23.48
CA ARG A 71 2.48 0.55 24.53
C ARG A 71 3.42 -0.60 24.86
N LYS A 72 2.86 -1.81 25.01
CA LYS A 72 3.65 -3.03 25.27
C LYS A 72 4.56 -3.37 24.12
N ALA A 73 4.03 -3.40 22.88
CA ALA A 73 4.80 -3.74 21.70
C ALA A 73 5.95 -2.75 21.41
N MET A 74 5.76 -1.46 21.74
CA MET A 74 6.74 -0.40 21.48
C MET A 74 7.85 -0.28 22.52
N LYS A 75 7.83 -1.05 23.62
CA LYS A 75 8.92 -1.02 24.61
C LYS A 75 10.27 -1.29 23.95
N GLY A 76 11.20 -0.32 24.08
CA GLY A 76 12.56 -0.37 23.54
C GLY A 76 12.70 -0.16 22.03
N VAL A 77 11.59 0.01 21.29
CA VAL A 77 11.58 0.25 19.85
C VAL A 77 12.24 1.58 19.51
N LYS A 78 13.04 1.61 18.43
CA LYS A 78 13.71 2.81 17.93
C LYS A 78 13.04 3.41 16.69
N VAL A 79 12.42 2.57 15.86
CA VAL A 79 11.72 3.01 14.66
C VAL A 79 10.40 2.26 14.50
N VAL A 80 9.36 2.98 14.11
CA VAL A 80 8.05 2.41 13.78
C VAL A 80 7.80 2.55 12.29
N TYR A 81 7.50 1.44 11.63
CA TYR A 81 6.96 1.37 10.28
C TYR A 81 5.45 1.11 10.39
N HIS A 82 4.67 2.14 10.13
CA HIS A 82 3.22 2.04 10.27
C HIS A 82 2.56 1.80 8.91
N LEU A 83 2.26 0.52 8.65
CA LEU A 83 1.62 0.06 7.43
C LEU A 83 0.19 -0.46 7.66
N ALA A 84 -0.20 -0.65 8.93
CA ALA A 84 -1.55 -1.10 9.25
C ALA A 84 -2.60 -0.13 8.74
N GLY A 85 -3.62 -0.67 8.11
CA GLY A 85 -4.77 0.04 7.61
C GLY A 85 -5.74 -0.95 6.97
N ILE A 86 -6.98 -0.55 6.79
CA ILE A 86 -7.96 -1.34 6.04
C ILE A 86 -8.25 -0.69 4.69
N LEU A 87 -8.29 -1.53 3.66
CA LEU A 87 -8.66 -1.17 2.28
C LEU A 87 -10.15 -1.38 2.03
N ARG A 88 -10.83 -2.06 2.94
CA ARG A 88 -12.22 -2.48 2.85
C ARG A 88 -12.88 -2.25 4.19
N GLY A 89 -13.94 -1.46 4.19
CA GLY A 89 -14.76 -1.17 5.35
C GLY A 89 -16.22 -1.08 4.93
N SER A 90 -17.15 -1.37 5.83
CA SER A 90 -18.58 -1.30 5.56
C SER A 90 -19.08 0.14 5.43
N ASN A 91 -18.44 1.10 6.10
CA ASN A 91 -18.82 2.51 6.11
C ASN A 91 -17.62 3.40 6.51
N PHE A 92 -17.79 4.71 6.43
CA PHE A 92 -16.75 5.68 6.78
C PHE A 92 -16.19 5.49 8.21
N SER A 93 -17.05 5.16 9.18
CA SER A 93 -16.64 4.97 10.57
C SER A 93 -15.68 3.80 10.74
N SER A 94 -15.90 2.68 10.02
CA SER A 94 -15.01 1.53 10.06
C SER A 94 -13.63 1.85 9.47
N TYR A 95 -13.55 2.59 8.37
CA TYR A 95 -12.28 3.08 7.83
C TYR A 95 -11.60 4.05 8.81
N ARG A 96 -12.34 5.02 9.36
CA ARG A 96 -11.81 6.03 10.27
C ARG A 96 -11.23 5.41 11.54
N SER A 97 -11.92 4.43 12.12
CA SER A 97 -11.49 3.79 13.38
C SER A 97 -10.10 3.17 13.27
N VAL A 98 -9.76 2.58 12.12
CA VAL A 98 -8.46 1.92 11.90
C VAL A 98 -7.45 2.89 11.27
N ASN A 99 -7.80 3.54 10.15
CA ASN A 99 -6.85 4.32 9.36
C ASN A 99 -6.48 5.67 10.00
N ALA A 100 -7.41 6.29 10.74
CA ALA A 100 -7.18 7.57 11.40
C ALA A 100 -6.96 7.40 12.92
N GLU A 101 -7.93 6.86 13.66
CA GLU A 101 -7.82 6.75 15.11
C GLU A 101 -6.79 5.68 15.53
N GLY A 102 -6.66 4.59 14.74
CA GLY A 102 -5.55 3.63 14.90
C GLY A 102 -4.19 4.30 14.74
N THR A 103 -4.02 5.14 13.69
CA THR A 103 -2.79 5.93 13.49
C THR A 103 -2.53 6.87 14.66
N ARG A 104 -3.56 7.51 15.22
CA ARG A 104 -3.44 8.36 16.43
C ARG A 104 -2.85 7.59 17.59
N LYS A 105 -3.38 6.40 17.89
CA LYS A 105 -2.90 5.54 18.99
C LYS A 105 -1.48 5.04 18.74
N VAL A 106 -1.13 4.69 17.51
CA VAL A 106 0.24 4.34 17.11
C VAL A 106 1.20 5.52 17.40
N CYS A 107 0.83 6.73 16.97
CA CYS A 107 1.64 7.92 17.18
C CYS A 107 1.78 8.28 18.66
N GLN A 108 0.70 8.15 19.43
CA GLN A 108 0.72 8.37 20.87
C GLN A 108 1.66 7.38 21.57
N ALA A 109 1.51 6.08 21.33
CA ALA A 109 2.37 5.06 21.92
C ALA A 109 3.84 5.24 21.51
N ALA A 110 4.11 5.68 20.25
CA ALA A 110 5.45 6.00 19.79
C ALA A 110 6.08 7.17 20.55
N ALA A 111 5.32 8.23 20.84
CA ALA A 111 5.77 9.38 21.62
C ALA A 111 6.08 8.97 23.08
N GLU A 112 5.17 8.27 23.73
CA GLU A 112 5.32 7.78 25.10
C GLU A 112 6.54 6.86 25.27
N ASN A 113 6.84 6.02 24.26
CA ASN A 113 8.00 5.13 24.25
C ASN A 113 9.29 5.79 23.70
N LYS A 114 9.28 7.10 23.42
CA LYS A 114 10.44 7.87 22.93
C LYS A 114 11.07 7.26 21.67
N VAL A 115 10.22 6.81 20.76
CA VAL A 115 10.63 6.30 19.44
C VAL A 115 11.43 7.38 18.70
N LYS A 116 12.45 6.99 17.94
CA LYS A 116 13.35 7.92 17.26
C LYS A 116 12.88 8.31 15.88
N ARG A 117 11.97 7.54 15.27
CA ARG A 117 11.47 7.78 13.90
C ARG A 117 10.18 6.99 13.65
N LEU A 118 9.29 7.58 12.87
CA LEU A 118 8.10 6.91 12.34
C LEU A 118 8.02 7.11 10.82
N VAL A 119 7.82 6.02 10.09
CA VAL A 119 7.47 6.06 8.65
C VAL A 119 6.04 5.57 8.51
N TYR A 120 5.17 6.44 8.02
CA TYR A 120 3.78 6.14 7.74
C TYR A 120 3.58 5.84 6.25
N VAL A 121 3.11 4.64 5.96
CA VAL A 121 2.75 4.26 4.58
C VAL A 121 1.29 4.59 4.36
N SER A 122 1.08 5.67 3.62
CA SER A 122 -0.23 6.16 3.20
C SER A 122 -0.63 5.56 1.84
N SER A 123 -1.20 6.35 0.94
CA SER A 123 -1.62 5.96 -0.40
C SER A 123 -1.71 7.19 -1.31
N LEU A 124 -1.55 6.98 -2.62
CA LEU A 124 -1.92 7.99 -3.62
C LEU A 124 -3.39 8.43 -3.47
N SER A 125 -4.28 7.53 -3.03
CA SER A 125 -5.69 7.84 -2.79
C SER A 125 -5.90 8.94 -1.74
N ALA A 126 -4.96 9.15 -0.81
CA ALA A 126 -5.01 10.26 0.16
C ALA A 126 -4.82 11.63 -0.51
N ALA A 127 -4.03 11.70 -1.58
CA ALA A 127 -3.87 12.94 -2.34
C ALA A 127 -5.05 13.18 -3.29
N GLY A 128 -5.71 12.11 -3.72
CA GLY A 128 -6.76 12.16 -4.74
C GLY A 128 -6.25 11.82 -6.14
N PRO A 129 -7.12 11.91 -7.15
CA PRO A 129 -6.82 11.53 -8.51
C PRO A 129 -5.85 12.50 -9.20
N SER A 130 -5.21 12.02 -10.24
CA SER A 130 -4.55 12.87 -11.22
C SER A 130 -5.59 13.70 -11.99
N THR A 131 -5.13 14.80 -12.57
CA THR A 131 -5.98 15.70 -13.36
C THR A 131 -5.81 15.41 -14.85
N GLU A 132 -6.65 16.02 -15.68
CA GLU A 132 -6.47 15.99 -17.15
C GLU A 132 -5.12 16.60 -17.59
N LYS A 133 -4.55 17.48 -16.75
CA LYS A 133 -3.21 18.06 -16.98
C LYS A 133 -2.07 17.07 -16.74
N GLY A 134 -2.36 15.88 -16.20
CA GLY A 134 -1.40 14.79 -16.00
C GLY A 134 -1.14 14.42 -14.53
N PRO A 135 -0.01 13.71 -14.28
CA PRO A 135 0.35 13.21 -12.95
C PRO A 135 0.50 14.32 -11.91
N ILE A 136 -0.04 14.08 -10.70
CA ILE A 136 0.10 15.00 -9.55
C ILE A 136 1.46 14.83 -8.87
N ASP A 137 1.83 15.84 -8.09
CA ASP A 137 3.01 15.83 -7.22
C ASP A 137 2.67 16.34 -5.81
N GLU A 138 3.67 16.40 -4.94
CA GLU A 138 3.48 16.73 -3.52
C GLU A 138 3.03 18.18 -3.25
N THR A 139 3.01 19.05 -4.28
CA THR A 139 2.46 20.42 -4.19
C THR A 139 0.95 20.46 -4.43
N THR A 140 0.39 19.37 -4.96
CA THR A 140 -1.04 19.26 -5.23
C THR A 140 -1.82 19.22 -3.92
N VAL A 141 -2.82 20.08 -3.78
CA VAL A 141 -3.72 20.08 -2.61
C VAL A 141 -4.52 18.78 -2.60
N PRO A 142 -4.48 18.00 -1.50
CA PRO A 142 -5.19 16.73 -1.42
C PRO A 142 -6.71 16.87 -1.58
N LYS A 143 -7.31 16.03 -2.44
CA LYS A 143 -8.74 15.95 -2.69
C LYS A 143 -9.19 14.49 -2.83
N PRO A 144 -9.13 13.67 -1.75
CA PRO A 144 -9.51 12.27 -1.79
C PRO A 144 -10.99 12.10 -2.13
N VAL A 145 -11.30 11.11 -2.99
CA VAL A 145 -12.68 10.88 -3.48
C VAL A 145 -13.37 9.70 -2.80
N SER A 146 -12.61 8.80 -2.17
CA SER A 146 -13.13 7.61 -1.47
C SER A 146 -13.00 7.74 0.05
N PHE A 147 -13.76 6.97 0.81
CA PHE A 147 -13.63 6.88 2.26
C PHE A 147 -12.23 6.38 2.67
N TYR A 148 -11.69 5.44 1.90
CA TYR A 148 -10.31 5.00 2.08
C TYR A 148 -9.32 6.17 1.97
N GLY A 149 -9.37 6.92 0.87
CA GLY A 149 -8.49 8.06 0.64
C GLY A 149 -8.63 9.13 1.72
N GLN A 150 -9.88 9.50 2.08
CA GLN A 150 -10.16 10.48 3.14
C GLN A 150 -9.55 10.05 4.48
N THR A 151 -9.74 8.80 4.89
CA THR A 151 -9.23 8.32 6.17
C THR A 151 -7.72 8.11 6.18
N LYS A 152 -7.10 7.80 5.02
CA LYS A 152 -5.63 7.81 4.88
C LYS A 152 -5.07 9.22 5.00
N LEU A 153 -5.72 10.24 4.41
CA LEU A 153 -5.33 11.64 4.57
C LEU A 153 -5.43 12.09 6.04
N MET A 154 -6.51 11.77 6.72
CA MET A 154 -6.63 12.03 8.17
C MET A 154 -5.48 11.38 8.96
N GLY A 155 -5.11 10.14 8.61
CA GLY A 155 -3.96 9.45 9.21
C GLY A 155 -2.63 10.18 8.96
N GLU A 156 -2.42 10.74 7.76
CA GLU A 156 -1.23 11.56 7.45
C GLU A 156 -1.16 12.82 8.32
N GLU A 157 -2.26 13.55 8.41
CA GLU A 157 -2.36 14.78 9.22
C GLU A 157 -2.07 14.48 10.69
N ILE A 158 -2.64 13.39 11.21
CA ILE A 158 -2.37 12.91 12.57
C ILE A 158 -0.89 12.56 12.72
N ALA A 159 -0.31 11.75 11.82
CA ALA A 159 1.09 11.36 11.93
C ALA A 159 2.02 12.58 11.89
N LEU A 160 1.80 13.51 10.96
CA LEU A 160 2.58 14.73 10.82
C LEU A 160 2.43 15.70 12.00
N SER A 161 1.31 15.68 12.74
CA SER A 161 1.13 16.49 13.94
C SER A 161 2.13 16.11 15.07
N TYR A 162 2.63 14.87 15.04
CA TYR A 162 3.64 14.38 16.00
C TYR A 162 5.08 14.71 15.64
N LYS A 163 5.34 15.44 14.55
CA LYS A 163 6.71 15.78 14.09
C LYS A 163 7.57 16.55 15.10
N LYS A 164 6.95 17.18 16.11
CA LYS A 164 7.65 17.83 17.22
C LYS A 164 8.17 16.84 18.28
N HIS A 165 7.63 15.63 18.34
CA HIS A 165 8.03 14.58 19.30
C HIS A 165 9.11 13.68 18.71
N TYR A 166 9.03 13.36 17.43
CA TYR A 166 9.99 12.54 16.68
C TYR A 166 9.84 12.77 15.17
N PRO A 167 10.90 12.52 14.39
CA PRO A 167 10.82 12.60 12.92
C PRO A 167 9.75 11.67 12.34
N VAL A 168 8.88 12.24 11.52
CA VAL A 168 7.82 11.53 10.78
C VAL A 168 8.07 11.68 9.30
N THR A 169 7.91 10.60 8.53
CA THR A 169 7.90 10.63 7.06
C THR A 169 6.65 9.92 6.55
N VAL A 170 5.98 10.51 5.59
CA VAL A 170 4.80 9.93 4.93
C VAL A 170 5.16 9.48 3.52
N LEU A 171 4.76 8.27 3.15
CA LEU A 171 4.89 7.76 1.78
C LEU A 171 3.51 7.52 1.18
N ARG A 172 3.29 8.03 -0.03
CA ARG A 172 2.06 7.85 -0.82
C ARG A 172 2.35 6.96 -2.04
N PRO A 173 2.34 5.63 -1.89
CA PRO A 173 2.53 4.75 -3.03
C PRO A 173 1.36 4.82 -4.00
N GLY A 174 1.66 4.67 -5.30
CA GLY A 174 0.69 4.32 -6.33
C GLY A 174 0.16 2.90 -6.13
N ALA A 175 -0.36 2.27 -7.18
CA ALA A 175 -0.79 0.88 -7.13
C ALA A 175 0.42 -0.04 -6.88
N VAL A 176 0.42 -0.74 -5.75
CA VAL A 176 1.51 -1.65 -5.37
C VAL A 176 1.20 -3.05 -5.86
N TYR A 177 2.13 -3.68 -6.55
CA TYR A 177 1.97 -5.04 -7.08
C TYR A 177 3.21 -5.90 -6.78
N GLY A 178 3.05 -7.21 -6.87
CA GLY A 178 4.14 -8.17 -6.62
C GLY A 178 3.65 -9.46 -5.95
N PRO A 179 4.57 -10.35 -5.56
CA PRO A 179 4.24 -11.59 -4.89
C PRO A 179 3.39 -11.40 -3.63
N ARG A 180 2.37 -12.24 -3.42
CA ARG A 180 1.41 -12.19 -2.28
C ARG A 180 0.37 -11.07 -2.33
N GLU A 181 0.35 -10.27 -3.39
CA GLU A 181 -0.69 -9.27 -3.58
C GLU A 181 -2.00 -9.96 -4.01
N THR A 182 -3.15 -9.56 -3.45
CA THR A 182 -4.43 -10.24 -3.65
C THR A 182 -5.48 -9.41 -4.39
N ASP A 183 -5.38 -8.10 -4.42
CA ASP A 183 -6.39 -7.23 -5.06
C ASP A 183 -6.14 -7.15 -6.57
N ILE A 184 -4.90 -6.93 -6.99
CA ILE A 184 -4.50 -6.94 -8.41
C ILE A 184 -4.50 -8.38 -8.95
N PHE A 185 -4.35 -9.39 -8.08
CA PHE A 185 -4.44 -10.79 -8.46
C PHE A 185 -5.75 -11.15 -9.20
N GLU A 186 -6.85 -10.45 -8.91
CA GLU A 186 -8.11 -10.66 -9.64
C GLU A 186 -7.96 -10.39 -11.14
N TYR A 187 -7.13 -9.41 -11.55
CA TYR A 187 -6.82 -9.18 -12.96
C TYR A 187 -6.02 -10.33 -13.57
N PHE A 188 -5.07 -10.89 -12.82
CA PHE A 188 -4.34 -12.08 -13.28
C PHE A 188 -5.27 -13.27 -13.50
N LYS A 189 -6.25 -13.47 -12.61
CA LYS A 189 -7.26 -14.53 -12.76
C LYS A 189 -8.14 -14.32 -14.00
N MET A 190 -8.58 -13.08 -14.27
CA MET A 190 -9.36 -12.77 -15.45
C MET A 190 -8.59 -13.10 -16.73
N VAL A 191 -7.32 -12.67 -16.82
CA VAL A 191 -6.48 -12.96 -17.99
C VAL A 191 -6.20 -14.47 -18.10
N ALA A 192 -5.90 -15.15 -17.00
CA ALA A 192 -5.70 -16.61 -16.99
C ALA A 192 -6.95 -17.37 -17.43
N GLY A 193 -8.14 -16.85 -17.13
CA GLY A 193 -9.44 -17.38 -17.56
C GLY A 193 -9.85 -17.00 -19.00
N GLY A 194 -9.06 -16.15 -19.68
CA GLY A 194 -9.32 -15.77 -21.08
C GLY A 194 -10.37 -14.67 -21.27
N LEU A 195 -10.96 -14.13 -20.18
CA LEU A 195 -11.95 -13.05 -20.27
C LEU A 195 -11.62 -11.94 -19.26
N VAL A 196 -11.39 -10.75 -19.79
CA VAL A 196 -11.13 -9.53 -18.97
C VAL A 196 -12.32 -8.60 -19.09
N VAL A 197 -12.91 -8.25 -17.96
CA VAL A 197 -14.04 -7.32 -17.90
C VAL A 197 -13.54 -5.97 -17.37
N ILE A 198 -13.75 -4.92 -18.17
CA ILE A 198 -13.36 -3.54 -17.81
C ILE A 198 -14.62 -2.67 -17.77
N GLY A 199 -14.79 -1.91 -16.68
CA GLY A 199 -15.86 -0.92 -16.54
C GLY A 199 -15.46 0.42 -17.16
N GLY A 200 -16.20 0.87 -18.19
CA GLY A 200 -15.95 2.15 -18.85
C GLY A 200 -14.86 2.12 -19.94
N ALA A 201 -14.36 3.31 -20.30
CA ALA A 201 -13.27 3.47 -21.24
C ALA A 201 -11.91 3.30 -20.53
N ASP A 202 -10.95 2.66 -21.20
CA ASP A 202 -9.56 2.53 -20.69
C ASP A 202 -8.78 3.84 -20.90
N THR A 203 -9.26 4.91 -20.27
CA THR A 203 -8.66 6.26 -20.39
C THR A 203 -7.80 6.63 -19.18
N GLN A 204 -7.96 5.92 -18.08
CA GLN A 204 -7.23 6.22 -16.84
C GLN A 204 -5.77 5.83 -16.94
N LYS A 205 -4.89 6.76 -16.56
CA LYS A 205 -3.46 6.47 -16.34
C LYS A 205 -3.19 6.22 -14.87
N ILE A 206 -2.47 5.13 -14.58
CA ILE A 206 -2.21 4.66 -13.22
C ILE A 206 -0.70 4.52 -13.02
N SER A 207 -0.20 5.03 -11.92
CA SER A 207 1.19 4.82 -11.48
C SER A 207 1.29 3.56 -10.62
N PHE A 208 2.25 2.71 -10.95
CA PHE A 208 2.54 1.47 -10.25
C PHE A 208 3.88 1.53 -9.52
N VAL A 209 4.03 0.67 -8.54
CA VAL A 209 5.33 0.40 -7.89
C VAL A 209 5.42 -1.09 -7.52
N TYR A 210 6.54 -1.72 -7.88
CA TYR A 210 6.81 -3.09 -7.44
C TYR A 210 7.09 -3.11 -5.94
N VAL A 211 6.61 -4.13 -5.24
CA VAL A 211 6.65 -4.18 -3.77
C VAL A 211 8.06 -4.03 -3.19
N ASP A 212 9.08 -4.63 -3.81
CA ASP A 212 10.46 -4.49 -3.31
C ASP A 212 11.00 -3.07 -3.48
N ASP A 213 10.62 -2.37 -4.55
CA ASP A 213 10.98 -0.96 -4.74
C ASP A 213 10.26 -0.06 -3.72
N LEU A 214 9.01 -0.37 -3.35
CA LEU A 214 8.34 0.32 -2.25
C LEU A 214 9.04 0.07 -0.92
N VAL A 215 9.46 -1.17 -0.64
CA VAL A 215 10.26 -1.50 0.55
C VAL A 215 11.56 -0.70 0.57
N ASP A 216 12.26 -0.60 -0.56
CA ASP A 216 13.46 0.23 -0.68
C ASP A 216 13.17 1.70 -0.36
N ALA A 217 12.06 2.26 -0.86
CA ALA A 217 11.62 3.63 -0.55
C ALA A 217 11.33 3.83 0.95
N ILE A 218 10.67 2.85 1.60
CA ILE A 218 10.38 2.86 3.05
C ILE A 218 11.69 2.89 3.85
N LEU A 219 12.66 2.06 3.49
CA LEU A 219 13.95 1.97 4.16
C LEU A 219 14.78 3.25 3.95
N LEU A 220 14.79 3.81 2.74
CA LEU A 220 15.43 5.12 2.44
C LEU A 220 14.82 6.24 3.28
N ALA A 221 13.48 6.31 3.36
CA ALA A 221 12.76 7.29 4.16
C ALA A 221 13.10 7.18 5.65
N ALA A 222 13.20 5.95 6.17
CA ALA A 222 13.58 5.70 7.56
C ALA A 222 15.03 6.09 7.87
N HIS A 223 15.93 6.00 6.90
CA HIS A 223 17.36 6.29 7.10
C HIS A 223 17.70 7.77 6.90
N SER A 224 17.01 8.48 6.04
CA SER A 224 17.39 9.84 5.62
C SER A 224 16.86 10.91 6.56
N LYS A 225 17.77 11.78 7.05
CA LYS A 225 17.36 13.02 7.75
C LYS A 225 16.60 13.98 6.83
N LYS A 226 16.86 13.97 5.53
CA LYS A 226 16.14 14.82 4.56
C LYS A 226 14.65 14.48 4.44
N ALA A 227 14.24 13.27 4.88
CA ALA A 227 12.86 12.81 4.82
C ALA A 227 11.99 13.30 6.00
N GLU A 228 12.61 13.87 7.03
CA GLU A 228 11.92 14.28 8.26
C GLU A 228 10.87 15.37 7.99
N GLY A 229 9.64 15.13 8.45
CA GLY A 229 8.49 16.01 8.30
C GLY A 229 7.94 16.11 6.88
N LYS A 230 8.34 15.22 5.98
CA LYS A 230 7.98 15.30 4.55
C LYS A 230 7.08 14.17 4.10
N THR A 231 6.36 14.44 3.01
CA THR A 231 5.55 13.48 2.26
C THR A 231 6.17 13.25 0.89
N TYR A 232 6.14 12.00 0.41
CA TYR A 232 6.65 11.61 -0.90
C TYR A 232 5.70 10.66 -1.61
N PHE A 233 5.50 10.88 -2.92
CA PHE A 233 4.92 9.87 -3.78
C PHE A 233 5.93 8.78 -4.14
N VAL A 234 5.46 7.53 -4.24
CA VAL A 234 6.28 6.39 -4.60
C VAL A 234 5.65 5.66 -5.79
N SER A 235 6.37 5.65 -6.91
CA SER A 235 6.00 4.93 -8.13
C SER A 235 7.27 4.54 -8.89
N ASP A 236 7.14 3.76 -9.95
CA ASP A 236 8.26 3.49 -10.87
C ASP A 236 8.63 4.69 -11.77
N GLY A 237 7.83 5.77 -11.71
CA GLY A 237 8.05 7.01 -12.47
C GLY A 237 7.33 7.03 -13.82
N GLN A 238 6.59 5.99 -14.15
CA GLN A 238 5.75 5.89 -15.33
C GLN A 238 4.27 5.87 -14.96
N SER A 239 3.40 5.96 -15.94
CA SER A 239 1.97 5.75 -15.80
C SER A 239 1.46 4.93 -16.98
N TYR A 240 0.55 4.01 -16.70
CA TYR A 240 0.11 2.97 -17.61
C TYR A 240 -1.41 2.97 -17.71
N HIS A 241 -1.95 2.59 -18.87
CA HIS A 241 -3.36 2.22 -18.97
C HIS A 241 -3.59 0.78 -18.49
N TRP A 242 -4.81 0.48 -18.08
CA TRP A 242 -5.15 -0.89 -17.70
C TRP A 242 -4.95 -1.90 -18.83
N GLY A 243 -5.20 -1.47 -20.08
CA GLY A 243 -4.93 -2.27 -21.27
C GLY A 243 -3.47 -2.69 -21.38
N ASP A 244 -2.52 -1.78 -21.10
CA ASP A 244 -1.09 -2.08 -21.10
C ASP A 244 -0.75 -3.15 -20.06
N ILE A 245 -1.27 -2.97 -18.83
CA ILE A 245 -1.07 -3.93 -17.72
C ILE A 245 -1.64 -5.30 -18.09
N THR A 246 -2.84 -5.32 -18.64
CA THR A 246 -3.51 -6.56 -19.10
C THR A 246 -2.69 -7.26 -20.18
N ALA A 247 -2.11 -6.52 -21.12
CA ALA A 247 -1.24 -7.07 -22.16
C ALA A 247 0.05 -7.68 -21.59
N TYR A 248 0.70 -7.00 -20.64
CA TYR A 248 1.88 -7.56 -19.94
C TYR A 248 1.53 -8.83 -19.14
N ILE A 249 0.35 -8.88 -18.49
CA ILE A 249 -0.12 -10.08 -17.78
C ILE A 249 -0.36 -11.22 -18.78
N GLY A 250 -1.04 -10.96 -19.92
CA GLY A 250 -1.27 -11.95 -20.97
C GLY A 250 0.03 -12.54 -21.51
N LYS A 251 1.02 -11.69 -21.80
CA LYS A 251 2.36 -12.09 -22.22
C LYS A 251 3.05 -12.97 -21.16
N ALA A 252 3.04 -12.56 -19.90
CA ALA A 252 3.68 -13.31 -18.81
C ALA A 252 3.01 -14.65 -18.51
N LEU A 253 1.69 -14.76 -18.70
CA LEU A 253 0.93 -15.99 -18.55
C LEU A 253 1.02 -16.89 -19.81
N ASN A 254 1.46 -16.35 -20.95
CA ASN A 254 1.37 -16.97 -22.27
C ASN A 254 -0.09 -17.35 -22.60
N LYS A 255 -1.02 -16.41 -22.39
CA LYS A 255 -2.47 -16.59 -22.59
C LYS A 255 -3.06 -15.50 -23.45
N SER A 256 -3.92 -15.92 -24.39
CA SER A 256 -4.82 -15.02 -25.11
C SER A 256 -6.06 -14.74 -24.26
N TYR A 257 -6.64 -13.56 -24.42
CA TYR A 257 -7.84 -13.15 -23.72
C TYR A 257 -8.70 -12.23 -24.60
N VAL A 258 -9.99 -12.17 -24.26
CA VAL A 258 -10.93 -11.22 -24.87
C VAL A 258 -11.29 -10.17 -23.82
N THR A 259 -11.31 -8.90 -24.22
CA THR A 259 -11.72 -7.79 -23.34
C THR A 259 -13.18 -7.44 -23.59
N LEU A 260 -14.01 -7.54 -22.57
CA LEU A 260 -15.40 -7.09 -22.56
C LEU A 260 -15.48 -5.75 -21.83
N LYS A 261 -15.86 -4.69 -22.56
CA LYS A 261 -16.09 -3.36 -22.01
C LYS A 261 -17.56 -3.21 -21.59
N LEU A 262 -17.83 -3.03 -20.31
CA LEU A 262 -19.18 -2.81 -19.81
C LEU A 262 -19.44 -1.31 -19.64
N PRO A 263 -20.65 -0.83 -19.98
CA PRO A 263 -21.06 0.54 -19.66
C PRO A 263 -20.95 0.81 -18.16
N LEU A 264 -20.34 1.94 -17.81
CA LEU A 264 -20.08 2.28 -16.38
C LEU A 264 -21.38 2.35 -15.55
N GLY A 265 -22.51 2.75 -16.18
CA GLY A 265 -23.82 2.74 -15.53
C GLY A 265 -24.27 1.35 -15.08
N LEU A 266 -24.02 0.31 -15.90
CA LEU A 266 -24.35 -1.07 -15.54
C LEU A 266 -23.49 -1.55 -14.36
N VAL A 267 -22.17 -1.25 -14.38
CA VAL A 267 -21.27 -1.62 -13.30
C VAL A 267 -21.68 -0.93 -11.98
N LYS A 268 -22.09 0.34 -12.03
CA LYS A 268 -22.62 1.07 -10.87
C LYS A 268 -23.88 0.43 -10.29
N MET A 269 -24.81 0.05 -11.15
CA MET A 269 -26.05 -0.59 -10.72
C MET A 269 -25.77 -1.91 -9.99
N VAL A 270 -24.88 -2.74 -10.54
CA VAL A 270 -24.46 -4.00 -9.90
C VAL A 270 -23.74 -3.75 -8.57
N ALA A 271 -22.84 -2.75 -8.51
CA ALA A 271 -22.15 -2.39 -7.28
C ALA A 271 -23.14 -1.93 -6.18
N SER A 272 -24.08 -1.06 -6.52
CA SER A 272 -25.08 -0.55 -5.56
C SER A 272 -26.01 -1.65 -5.05
N ALA A 273 -26.44 -2.57 -5.93
CA ALA A 273 -27.23 -3.73 -5.53
C ALA A 273 -26.46 -4.65 -4.60
N GLY A 274 -25.17 -4.88 -4.89
CA GLY A 274 -24.28 -5.67 -4.03
C GLY A 274 -24.08 -5.08 -2.64
N ASP A 275 -23.86 -3.75 -2.56
CA ASP A 275 -23.73 -3.03 -1.29
C ASP A 275 -25.05 -3.08 -0.48
N PHE A 276 -26.21 -2.96 -1.15
CA PHE A 276 -27.52 -3.09 -0.50
C PHE A 276 -27.70 -4.47 0.12
N ILE A 277 -27.39 -5.54 -0.62
CA ILE A 277 -27.45 -6.92 -0.12
C ILE A 277 -26.45 -7.12 1.02
N ALA A 278 -25.24 -6.60 0.91
CA ALA A 278 -24.22 -6.70 1.95
C ALA A 278 -24.68 -6.03 3.27
N ASN A 279 -25.34 -4.87 3.15
CA ASN A 279 -25.91 -4.17 4.31
C ASN A 279 -27.06 -4.94 4.98
N LEU A 280 -27.88 -5.67 4.21
CA LEU A 280 -28.98 -6.47 4.75
C LEU A 280 -28.50 -7.80 5.36
N THR A 281 -27.52 -8.45 4.74
CA THR A 281 -27.13 -9.81 5.11
C THR A 281 -25.83 -9.88 5.95
N GLY A 282 -25.13 -8.76 6.07
CA GLY A 282 -23.78 -8.72 6.66
C GLY A 282 -22.69 -9.40 5.82
N LYS A 283 -23.01 -9.86 4.60
CA LYS A 283 -22.08 -10.58 3.71
C LYS A 283 -22.04 -9.92 2.34
N SER A 284 -20.82 -9.58 1.88
CA SER A 284 -20.62 -9.14 0.50
C SER A 284 -20.71 -10.33 -0.45
N ILE A 285 -21.58 -10.23 -1.47
CA ILE A 285 -21.71 -11.21 -2.54
C ILE A 285 -20.87 -10.85 -3.79
N LEU A 286 -20.37 -9.61 -3.85
CA LEU A 286 -19.54 -9.13 -4.94
C LEU A 286 -18.06 -9.16 -4.56
N PRO A 287 -17.17 -9.31 -5.56
CA PRO A 287 -15.75 -9.13 -5.34
C PRO A 287 -15.49 -7.75 -4.71
N PRO A 288 -14.53 -7.63 -3.79
CA PRO A 288 -14.26 -6.40 -3.06
C PRO A 288 -13.87 -5.19 -3.93
N ILE A 289 -13.46 -5.46 -5.16
CA ILE A 289 -13.15 -4.44 -6.16
C ILE A 289 -14.41 -3.72 -6.70
N VAL A 290 -15.59 -4.32 -6.48
CA VAL A 290 -16.88 -3.80 -6.94
C VAL A 290 -17.68 -3.33 -5.72
N SER A 291 -17.40 -2.12 -5.23
CA SER A 291 -18.18 -1.43 -4.20
C SER A 291 -18.48 -0.01 -4.66
N SER A 292 -19.55 0.61 -4.14
CA SER A 292 -19.91 1.98 -4.50
C SER A 292 -18.82 3.00 -4.16
N ASP A 293 -18.06 2.80 -3.09
CA ASP A 293 -16.92 3.66 -2.74
C ASP A 293 -15.75 3.49 -3.71
N LYS A 294 -15.44 2.25 -4.12
CA LYS A 294 -14.43 1.97 -5.16
C LYS A 294 -14.84 2.48 -6.55
N MET A 295 -16.14 2.50 -6.84
CA MET A 295 -16.63 3.07 -8.10
C MET A 295 -16.37 4.58 -8.23
N LYS A 296 -16.24 5.32 -7.13
CA LYS A 296 -15.78 6.72 -7.17
C LYS A 296 -14.35 6.84 -7.68
N GLU A 297 -13.48 5.89 -7.32
CA GLU A 297 -12.10 5.82 -7.81
C GLU A 297 -12.03 5.43 -9.29
N ALA A 298 -12.99 4.64 -9.78
CA ALA A 298 -13.06 4.26 -11.20
C ALA A 298 -13.56 5.37 -12.13
N GLN A 299 -14.13 6.45 -11.61
CA GLN A 299 -14.75 7.54 -12.40
C GLN A 299 -13.84 8.76 -12.60
N VAL A 300 -12.67 8.79 -11.99
CA VAL A 300 -11.77 9.93 -12.07
C VAL A 300 -10.84 9.82 -13.28
N PRO A 301 -10.21 10.93 -13.73
CA PRO A 301 -9.33 10.93 -14.90
C PRO A 301 -8.14 9.98 -14.81
N GLY A 302 -7.66 9.67 -13.61
CA GLY A 302 -6.55 8.72 -13.42
C GLY A 302 -5.96 8.74 -12.02
N TRP A 303 -4.97 7.89 -11.83
CA TRP A 303 -4.23 7.70 -10.57
C TRP A 303 -2.72 7.73 -10.84
N ALA A 304 -2.26 8.85 -11.42
CA ALA A 304 -0.87 9.03 -11.78
C ALA A 304 -0.19 10.09 -10.91
N CYS A 305 1.04 9.79 -10.47
CA CYS A 305 1.85 10.67 -9.64
C CYS A 305 3.31 10.72 -10.11
N LYS A 306 3.99 11.83 -9.81
CA LYS A 306 5.42 12.00 -10.02
C LYS A 306 6.18 11.53 -8.77
N ASN A 307 7.26 10.78 -8.95
CA ASN A 307 8.18 10.40 -7.88
C ASN A 307 9.45 11.27 -7.85
N THR A 308 9.41 12.45 -8.51
CA THR A 308 10.56 13.32 -8.73
C THR A 308 11.20 13.76 -7.42
N LYS A 309 10.39 14.20 -6.45
CA LYS A 309 10.87 14.64 -5.13
C LYS A 309 11.60 13.53 -4.39
N LEU A 310 11.03 12.33 -4.34
CA LEU A 310 11.65 11.17 -3.71
C LEU A 310 13.00 10.81 -4.35
N ARG A 311 13.07 10.87 -5.70
CA ARG A 311 14.30 10.61 -6.45
C ARG A 311 15.38 11.66 -6.17
N GLN A 312 15.03 12.95 -6.19
CA GLN A 312 15.96 14.04 -6.02
C GLN A 312 16.49 14.15 -4.59
N GLU A 313 15.60 14.04 -3.60
CA GLU A 313 15.97 14.26 -2.20
C GLU A 313 16.58 13.02 -1.54
N LEU A 314 16.04 11.83 -1.83
CA LEU A 314 16.46 10.59 -1.18
C LEU A 314 17.28 9.66 -2.08
N GLY A 315 17.44 9.99 -3.35
CA GLY A 315 18.17 9.15 -4.31
C GLY A 315 17.44 7.85 -4.68
N PHE A 316 16.12 7.79 -4.49
CA PHE A 316 15.32 6.63 -4.87
C PHE A 316 15.45 6.32 -6.35
N LYS A 317 15.63 5.05 -6.68
CA LYS A 317 15.68 4.55 -8.05
C LYS A 317 14.88 3.25 -8.09
N PRO A 318 13.72 3.23 -8.76
CA PRO A 318 13.02 1.98 -9.00
C PRO A 318 13.92 1.04 -9.81
N LYS A 319 13.96 -0.22 -9.44
CA LYS A 319 14.83 -1.25 -10.02
C LYS A 319 14.07 -2.21 -10.91
N VAL A 320 12.77 -2.31 -10.68
CA VAL A 320 11.90 -3.29 -11.34
C VAL A 320 10.90 -2.55 -12.23
N GLY A 321 11.10 -2.63 -13.55
CA GLY A 321 10.11 -2.14 -14.51
C GLY A 321 8.86 -3.01 -14.52
N ILE A 322 7.74 -2.45 -15.02
CA ILE A 322 6.42 -3.07 -14.94
C ILE A 322 6.38 -4.48 -15.56
N GLU A 323 6.94 -4.67 -16.75
CA GLU A 323 6.92 -5.96 -17.44
C GLU A 323 7.69 -7.03 -16.65
N ALA A 324 8.92 -6.71 -16.22
CA ALA A 324 9.74 -7.63 -15.41
C ALA A 324 9.09 -7.93 -14.05
N GLY A 325 8.43 -6.94 -13.45
CA GLY A 325 7.71 -7.11 -12.18
C GLY A 325 6.48 -8.00 -12.32
N ILE A 326 5.72 -7.86 -13.40
CA ILE A 326 4.57 -8.73 -13.72
C ILE A 326 5.06 -10.16 -13.93
N GLN A 327 6.15 -10.37 -14.68
CA GLN A 327 6.74 -11.70 -14.87
C GLN A 327 7.09 -12.37 -13.55
N LYS A 328 7.82 -11.66 -12.66
CA LYS A 328 8.15 -12.16 -11.30
C LYS A 328 6.92 -12.47 -10.47
N THR A 329 5.86 -11.66 -10.62
CA THR A 329 4.60 -11.84 -9.90
C THR A 329 3.88 -13.10 -10.37
N VAL A 330 3.83 -13.35 -11.69
CA VAL A 330 3.27 -14.57 -12.27
C VAL A 330 4.03 -15.81 -11.79
N GLU A 331 5.35 -15.77 -11.81
CA GLU A 331 6.20 -16.87 -11.32
C GLU A 331 5.91 -17.18 -9.85
N ALA A 332 5.79 -16.15 -9.01
CA ALA A 332 5.45 -16.31 -7.60
C ALA A 332 4.04 -16.89 -7.40
N TYR A 333 3.06 -16.44 -8.18
CA TYR A 333 1.69 -16.97 -8.11
C TYR A 333 1.62 -18.43 -8.57
N ARG A 334 2.38 -18.83 -9.60
CA ARG A 334 2.51 -20.23 -10.02
C ARG A 334 3.15 -21.09 -8.94
N THR A 335 4.25 -20.62 -8.36
CA THR A 335 4.95 -21.33 -7.26
C THR A 335 4.06 -21.50 -6.03
N ALA A 336 3.21 -20.52 -5.74
CA ALA A 336 2.23 -20.57 -4.65
C ALA A 336 0.96 -21.38 -4.99
N GLY A 337 0.81 -21.87 -6.23
CA GLY A 337 -0.37 -22.58 -6.69
C GLY A 337 -1.63 -21.72 -6.87
N TRP A 338 -1.46 -20.41 -6.98
CA TRP A 338 -2.59 -19.48 -7.15
C TRP A 338 -3.11 -19.44 -8.59
N ILE A 339 -2.22 -19.65 -9.56
CA ILE A 339 -2.54 -19.78 -11.00
C ILE A 339 -1.79 -20.97 -11.58
N ARG A 340 -2.31 -21.53 -12.68
CA ARG A 340 -1.71 -22.64 -13.42
C ARG A 340 -0.94 -22.16 -14.64
#